data_ec8a4dbca3cf063e86f9ae48a29425b3
#
_entry.id   ec8a4dbca3cf063e86f9ae48a29425b3
#
_cell.length_a   1.000
_cell.length_b   1.000
_cell.length_c   1.000
_cell.angle_alpha   90.00
_cell.angle_beta   90.00
_cell.angle_gamma   90.00
#
_symmetry.space_group_name_H-M   'P 1'
#
loop_
_entity.id
_entity.type
_entity.pdbx_description
1 polymer ?
#
loop_
_entity_poly.entity_id
_entity_poly.type
_entity_poly.pdbx_seq_one_letter_code
_entity_poly.pdbx_strand_id
1 'polypeptide(L)'
;IRDRNDIMDQGKDQTVDKKIYIKITKDRLNFFSNPKISTWNPPKILDDRRDPYFLIGFPRSGTTLLDTILRSHPSIEVLEEIPIVNRFIDHLYINKGYTLEDLENTDPKLIKEMRDYYFNQIESYKKNKNKNITIDKMPLNLVHVGEILRFFPNAKFILALRHPYDCVLSCFMQNFMLNHAMANFLNLDDTLKLYDLTMSCLLYTSDAADDGLC
;
A
#
# COMPACT_ATOMS: atom_id res chain seq x y z
N ILE A 1 -5.08 -33.01 -0.89
CA ILE A 1 -4.38 -31.72 -1.15
C ILE A 1 -3.09 -32.10 -1.81
N ARG A 2 -3.05 -32.11 -3.16
CA ARG A 2 -1.79 -32.27 -3.90
C ARG A 2 -0.89 -31.09 -3.53
N ASP A 3 0.36 -31.40 -3.29
CA ASP A 3 1.35 -30.43 -2.85
C ASP A 3 1.42 -29.29 -3.87
N ARG A 4 1.02 -28.08 -3.46
CA ARG A 4 1.07 -26.89 -4.32
C ARG A 4 2.52 -26.59 -4.78
N ASN A 5 3.48 -27.07 -4.02
CA ASN A 5 4.89 -26.94 -4.34
C ASN A 5 5.26 -27.70 -5.63
N ASP A 6 4.60 -28.83 -5.93
CA ASP A 6 4.87 -29.62 -7.14
C ASP A 6 4.38 -28.94 -8.44
N ILE A 7 3.33 -28.11 -8.35
CA ILE A 7 2.80 -27.37 -9.51
C ILE A 7 3.68 -26.17 -9.85
N MET A 8 4.42 -25.64 -8.86
CA MET A 8 5.26 -24.46 -8.98
C MET A 8 6.67 -24.74 -9.49
N ASP A 9 7.12 -26.00 -9.44
CA ASP A 9 8.44 -26.40 -9.97
C ASP A 9 8.49 -26.39 -11.51
N GLN A 10 7.32 -26.29 -12.17
CA GLN A 10 7.23 -26.28 -13.65
C GLN A 10 7.32 -24.89 -14.28
N GLY A 11 7.39 -23.81 -13.47
CA GLY A 11 7.50 -22.42 -13.95
C GLY A 11 8.42 -21.60 -13.07
N LYS A 12 9.67 -22.07 -12.87
CA LYS A 12 10.69 -21.29 -12.14
C LYS A 12 11.02 -20.01 -12.89
N ASP A 13 10.24 -18.97 -12.65
CA ASP A 13 10.76 -17.62 -12.70
C ASP A 13 11.72 -17.48 -11.49
N GLN A 14 13.01 -17.60 -11.74
CA GLN A 14 14.08 -17.65 -10.71
C GLN A 14 14.21 -16.32 -9.93
N THR A 15 13.29 -15.39 -10.13
CA THR A 15 13.33 -14.01 -9.62
C THR A 15 12.40 -13.76 -8.42
N VAL A 16 11.44 -14.66 -8.11
CA VAL A 16 10.47 -14.43 -7.02
C VAL A 16 11.01 -14.96 -5.69
N ASP A 17 11.33 -14.05 -4.75
CA ASP A 17 11.72 -14.37 -3.37
C ASP A 17 10.73 -13.77 -2.38
N LYS A 18 9.99 -14.63 -1.66
CA LYS A 18 9.03 -14.24 -0.62
C LYS A 18 9.65 -13.43 0.52
N LYS A 19 10.94 -13.62 0.81
CA LYS A 19 11.68 -12.96 1.89
C LYS A 19 11.83 -11.46 1.63
N ILE A 20 11.88 -11.05 0.36
CA ILE A 20 12.01 -9.64 -0.02
C ILE A 20 10.84 -8.82 0.54
N TYR A 21 9.60 -9.27 0.31
CA TYR A 21 8.43 -8.53 0.78
C TYR A 21 8.31 -8.53 2.31
N ILE A 22 8.64 -9.64 2.96
CA ILE A 22 8.73 -9.71 4.44
C ILE A 22 9.76 -8.72 4.98
N LYS A 23 10.94 -8.63 4.35
CA LYS A 23 11.97 -7.66 4.75
C LYS A 23 11.46 -6.22 4.60
N ILE A 24 10.94 -5.89 3.42
CA ILE A 24 10.39 -4.56 3.13
C ILE A 24 9.34 -4.14 4.17
N THR A 25 8.42 -5.04 4.53
CA THR A 25 7.37 -4.74 5.52
C THR A 25 7.94 -4.59 6.92
N LYS A 26 8.93 -5.43 7.30
CA LYS A 26 9.61 -5.32 8.61
C LYS A 26 10.39 -4.02 8.75
N ASP A 27 11.10 -3.62 7.71
CA ASP A 27 11.89 -2.38 7.73
C ASP A 27 10.95 -1.18 7.98
N ARG A 28 9.76 -1.16 7.33
CA ARG A 28 8.74 -0.12 7.56
C ARG A 28 8.14 -0.19 8.94
N LEU A 29 7.75 -1.39 9.41
CA LEU A 29 7.23 -1.56 10.77
C LEU A 29 8.24 -1.03 11.79
N ASN A 30 9.50 -1.44 11.72
CA ASN A 30 10.54 -1.00 12.64
C ASN A 30 10.77 0.51 12.58
N PHE A 31 10.74 1.07 11.38
CA PHE A 31 10.95 2.50 11.19
C PHE A 31 9.77 3.32 11.73
N PHE A 32 8.55 3.03 11.27
CA PHE A 32 7.36 3.80 11.64
C PHE A 32 6.83 3.54 13.05
N SER A 33 7.28 2.47 13.73
CA SER A 33 7.01 2.26 15.16
C SER A 33 7.87 3.13 16.09
N ASN A 34 8.81 3.92 15.55
CA ASN A 34 9.62 4.81 16.35
C ASN A 34 8.80 6.02 16.82
N PRO A 35 8.67 6.26 18.14
CA PRO A 35 7.89 7.41 18.66
C PRO A 35 8.37 8.78 18.17
N LYS A 36 9.62 8.89 17.73
CA LYS A 36 10.14 10.15 17.17
C LYS A 36 9.41 10.60 15.90
N ILE A 37 8.73 9.71 15.21
CA ILE A 37 7.99 10.06 13.98
C ILE A 37 6.84 11.02 14.26
N SER A 38 6.16 10.89 15.39
CA SER A 38 5.10 11.83 15.83
C SER A 38 5.63 13.25 16.08
N THR A 39 6.95 13.41 16.26
CA THR A 39 7.59 14.72 16.45
C THR A 39 8.06 15.38 15.16
N TRP A 40 7.86 14.74 14.01
CA TRP A 40 8.29 15.30 12.74
C TRP A 40 7.50 16.55 12.37
N ASN A 41 8.20 17.52 11.80
CA ASN A 41 7.51 18.70 11.26
C ASN A 41 6.57 18.28 10.11
N PRO A 42 5.36 18.84 10.06
CA PRO A 42 4.44 18.62 8.95
C PRO A 42 5.11 18.96 7.62
N PRO A 43 4.89 18.19 6.56
CA PRO A 43 5.47 18.45 5.27
C PRO A 43 4.92 19.76 4.69
N LYS A 44 5.79 20.59 4.10
CA LYS A 44 5.37 21.80 3.41
C LYS A 44 4.86 21.47 2.01
N ILE A 45 3.55 21.49 1.83
CA ILE A 45 2.90 21.26 0.54
C ILE A 45 2.90 22.55 -0.28
N LEU A 46 3.31 22.48 -1.54
CA LEU A 46 3.45 23.62 -2.47
C LEU A 46 2.36 23.69 -3.53
N ASP A 47 1.37 22.82 -3.48
CA ASP A 47 0.22 22.81 -4.38
C ASP A 47 -1.10 22.75 -3.59
N ASP A 48 -2.22 23.07 -4.24
CA ASP A 48 -3.57 23.13 -3.68
C ASP A 48 -4.44 21.92 -4.04
N ARG A 49 -3.85 20.89 -4.66
CA ARG A 49 -4.56 19.67 -5.02
C ARG A 49 -5.03 18.93 -3.78
N ARG A 50 -6.27 18.43 -3.83
CA ARG A 50 -6.79 17.56 -2.78
C ARG A 50 -5.97 16.27 -2.74
N ASP A 51 -5.59 15.86 -1.53
CA ASP A 51 -4.88 14.61 -1.31
C ASP A 51 -5.75 13.40 -1.69
N PRO A 52 -5.13 12.29 -2.09
CA PRO A 52 -5.84 11.14 -2.65
C PRO A 52 -6.64 10.35 -1.63
N TYR A 53 -7.56 9.54 -2.15
CA TYR A 53 -8.31 8.53 -1.41
C TYR A 53 -7.77 7.15 -1.74
N PHE A 54 -7.60 6.32 -0.71
CA PHE A 54 -7.10 4.96 -0.85
C PHE A 54 -8.10 3.94 -0.31
N LEU A 55 -8.28 2.84 -1.03
CA LEU A 55 -8.97 1.65 -0.52
C LEU A 55 -7.91 0.57 -0.30
N ILE A 56 -7.66 0.29 0.97
CA ILE A 56 -6.61 -0.60 1.44
C ILE A 56 -7.19 -1.76 2.26
N GLY A 57 -6.37 -2.76 2.54
CA GLY A 57 -6.72 -3.91 3.37
C GLY A 57 -5.82 -5.09 3.07
N PHE A 58 -5.90 -6.12 3.88
CA PHE A 58 -5.21 -7.36 3.51
C PHE A 58 -5.92 -8.01 2.30
N PRO A 59 -5.21 -8.70 1.40
CA PRO A 59 -5.87 -9.45 0.33
C PRO A 59 -6.97 -10.35 0.87
N ARG A 60 -8.08 -10.46 0.14
CA ARG A 60 -9.29 -11.23 0.54
C ARG A 60 -10.08 -10.65 1.72
N SER A 61 -9.80 -9.42 2.15
CA SER A 61 -10.58 -8.73 3.20
C SER A 61 -11.92 -8.13 2.72
N GLY A 62 -12.22 -8.20 1.41
CA GLY A 62 -13.46 -7.66 0.85
C GLY A 62 -13.26 -6.33 0.08
N THR A 63 -12.03 -5.93 -0.21
CA THR A 63 -11.73 -4.72 -0.99
C THR A 63 -12.43 -4.71 -2.35
N THR A 64 -12.59 -5.86 -3.02
CA THR A 64 -13.31 -5.95 -4.31
C THR A 64 -14.81 -5.70 -4.15
N LEU A 65 -15.43 -6.15 -3.05
CA LEU A 65 -16.84 -5.86 -2.77
C LEU A 65 -17.04 -4.37 -2.51
N LEU A 66 -16.20 -3.77 -1.67
CA LEU A 66 -16.24 -2.33 -1.40
C LEU A 66 -16.00 -1.50 -2.66
N ASP A 67 -15.05 -1.90 -3.50
CA ASP A 67 -14.81 -1.28 -4.79
C ASP A 67 -16.09 -1.28 -5.66
N THR A 68 -16.77 -2.42 -5.77
CA THR A 68 -18.01 -2.53 -6.53
C THR A 68 -19.10 -1.58 -6.00
N ILE A 69 -19.24 -1.50 -4.67
CA ILE A 69 -20.18 -0.59 -4.01
C ILE A 69 -19.81 0.88 -4.30
N LEU A 70 -18.54 1.24 -4.14
CA LEU A 70 -18.07 2.61 -4.35
C LEU A 70 -18.23 3.05 -5.81
N ARG A 71 -17.96 2.18 -6.77
CA ARG A 71 -18.16 2.46 -8.22
C ARG A 71 -19.62 2.67 -8.60
N SER A 72 -20.58 2.16 -7.82
CA SER A 72 -21.99 2.40 -8.08
C SER A 72 -22.38 3.86 -7.88
N HIS A 73 -21.57 4.63 -7.14
CA HIS A 73 -21.81 6.06 -6.94
C HIS A 73 -21.38 6.86 -8.20
N PRO A 74 -22.23 7.77 -8.71
CA PRO A 74 -21.99 8.47 -9.97
C PRO A 74 -20.71 9.33 -9.97
N SER A 75 -20.29 9.84 -8.81
CA SER A 75 -19.13 10.74 -8.68
C SER A 75 -17.82 10.02 -8.35
N ILE A 76 -17.82 8.68 -8.14
CA ILE A 76 -16.64 7.93 -7.69
C ILE A 76 -16.10 7.06 -8.82
N GLU A 77 -14.81 7.17 -9.08
CA GLU A 77 -14.03 6.23 -9.88
C GLU A 77 -13.04 5.49 -8.99
N VAL A 78 -12.94 4.18 -9.14
CA VAL A 78 -11.94 3.38 -8.44
C VAL A 78 -10.94 2.84 -9.45
N LEU A 79 -9.66 3.12 -9.23
CA LEU A 79 -8.54 2.55 -9.99
C LEU A 79 -8.14 1.24 -9.33
N GLU A 80 -8.54 0.14 -9.97
CA GLU A 80 -8.42 -1.19 -9.39
C GLU A 80 -7.07 -1.82 -9.67
N GLU A 81 -6.33 -2.06 -8.60
CA GLU A 81 -5.07 -2.82 -8.57
C GLU A 81 -4.01 -2.34 -9.58
N ILE A 82 -4.01 -1.03 -9.85
CA ILE A 82 -2.96 -0.39 -10.62
C ILE A 82 -1.82 -0.06 -9.64
N PRO A 83 -0.56 -0.46 -9.91
CA PRO A 83 0.55 -0.31 -8.97
C PRO A 83 1.11 1.12 -8.91
N ILE A 84 0.23 2.13 -8.72
CA ILE A 84 0.61 3.55 -8.72
C ILE A 84 1.51 3.86 -7.53
N VAL A 85 1.10 3.43 -6.32
CA VAL A 85 1.92 3.62 -5.11
C VAL A 85 3.24 2.87 -5.21
N ASN A 86 3.26 1.63 -5.72
CA ASN A 86 4.53 0.91 -5.90
C ASN A 86 5.50 1.67 -6.81
N ARG A 87 5.02 2.18 -7.95
CA ARG A 87 5.85 3.00 -8.86
C ARG A 87 6.30 4.31 -8.21
N PHE A 88 5.46 4.92 -7.39
CA PHE A 88 5.80 6.10 -6.60
C PHE A 88 6.94 5.78 -5.62
N ILE A 89 6.84 4.68 -4.90
CA ILE A 89 7.84 4.19 -3.94
C ILE A 89 9.17 3.85 -4.66
N ASP A 90 9.09 3.15 -5.80
CA ASP A 90 10.27 2.85 -6.61
C ASP A 90 10.92 4.13 -7.14
N HIS A 91 10.12 5.11 -7.57
CA HIS A 91 10.63 6.39 -8.02
C HIS A 91 11.38 7.14 -6.90
N LEU A 92 10.83 7.14 -5.69
CA LEU A 92 11.46 7.77 -4.53
C LEU A 92 12.77 7.08 -4.13
N TYR A 93 12.76 5.77 -3.96
CA TYR A 93 13.92 5.07 -3.39
C TYR A 93 14.96 4.68 -4.44
N ILE A 94 14.54 4.25 -5.62
CA ILE A 94 15.46 3.78 -6.66
C ILE A 94 15.94 4.95 -7.52
N ASN A 95 15.02 5.79 -8.03
CA ASN A 95 15.40 6.84 -8.98
C ASN A 95 15.92 8.09 -8.30
N LYS A 96 15.40 8.45 -7.12
CA LYS A 96 15.86 9.61 -6.35
C LYS A 96 16.92 9.26 -5.30
N GLY A 97 17.13 7.97 -5.00
CA GLY A 97 18.13 7.50 -4.06
C GLY A 97 17.81 7.81 -2.59
N TYR A 98 16.56 8.09 -2.27
CA TYR A 98 16.11 8.32 -0.89
C TYR A 98 16.06 7.01 -0.09
N THR A 99 16.07 7.14 1.23
CA THR A 99 15.86 6.06 2.19
C THR A 99 14.68 6.41 3.11
N LEU A 100 14.29 5.50 4.00
CA LEU A 100 13.26 5.79 4.99
C LEU A 100 13.69 6.93 5.92
N GLU A 101 14.96 6.99 6.28
CA GLU A 101 15.54 8.00 7.18
C GLU A 101 15.48 9.43 6.59
N ASP A 102 15.50 9.55 5.27
CA ASP A 102 15.42 10.85 4.60
C ASP A 102 14.00 11.45 4.62
N LEU A 103 12.99 10.65 4.99
CA LEU A 103 11.60 11.10 5.02
C LEU A 103 11.37 12.24 6.01
N GLU A 104 12.08 12.27 7.14
CA GLU A 104 11.96 13.33 8.16
C GLU A 104 12.18 14.72 7.57
N ASN A 105 13.22 14.85 6.72
CA ASN A 105 13.68 16.13 6.19
C ASN A 105 13.45 16.27 4.68
N THR A 106 12.31 15.77 4.20
CA THR A 106 11.99 15.81 2.77
C THR A 106 11.86 17.26 2.26
N ASP A 107 12.64 17.62 1.24
CA ASP A 107 12.58 18.93 0.60
C ASP A 107 11.19 19.19 0.00
N PRO A 108 10.56 20.36 0.24
CA PRO A 108 9.28 20.74 -0.36
C PRO A 108 9.23 20.66 -1.88
N LYS A 109 10.35 20.88 -2.57
CA LYS A 109 10.42 20.70 -4.03
C LYS A 109 10.31 19.25 -4.44
N LEU A 110 10.97 18.34 -3.69
CA LEU A 110 10.81 16.91 -3.93
C LEU A 110 9.38 16.47 -3.63
N ILE A 111 8.77 16.95 -2.53
CA ILE A 111 7.37 16.65 -2.23
C ILE A 111 6.49 17.02 -3.41
N LYS A 112 6.65 18.23 -3.96
CA LYS A 112 5.89 18.68 -5.13
C LYS A 112 6.13 17.77 -6.34
N GLU A 113 7.38 17.44 -6.64
CA GLU A 113 7.75 16.56 -7.76
C GLU A 113 7.12 15.17 -7.63
N MET A 114 7.20 14.57 -6.45
CA MET A 114 6.63 13.26 -6.18
C MET A 114 5.09 13.27 -6.23
N ARG A 115 4.45 14.34 -5.74
CA ARG A 115 3.01 14.55 -5.88
C ARG A 115 2.61 14.69 -7.35
N ASP A 116 3.36 15.46 -8.15
CA ASP A 116 3.16 15.59 -9.60
C ASP A 116 3.27 14.23 -10.29
N TYR A 117 4.28 13.44 -9.94
CA TYR A 117 4.46 12.09 -10.46
C TYR A 117 3.23 11.19 -10.18
N TYR A 118 2.76 11.17 -8.92
CA TYR A 118 1.60 10.38 -8.51
C TYR A 118 0.32 10.81 -9.24
N PHE A 119 0.01 12.10 -9.26
CA PHE A 119 -1.20 12.60 -9.90
C PHE A 119 -1.18 12.41 -11.43
N ASN A 120 -0.03 12.51 -12.07
CA ASN A 120 0.11 12.19 -13.50
C ASN A 120 -0.19 10.70 -13.76
N GLN A 121 0.22 9.78 -12.87
CA GLN A 121 -0.17 8.38 -12.97
C GLN A 121 -1.70 8.22 -12.82
N ILE A 122 -2.31 8.82 -11.81
CA ILE A 122 -3.76 8.80 -11.62
C ILE A 122 -4.49 9.26 -12.89
N GLU A 123 -4.12 10.42 -13.44
CA GLU A 123 -4.79 10.98 -14.63
C GLU A 123 -4.60 10.08 -15.87
N SER A 124 -3.48 9.38 -16.00
CA SER A 124 -3.22 8.47 -17.13
C SER A 124 -4.12 7.23 -17.11
N TYR A 125 -4.60 6.79 -15.92
CA TYR A 125 -5.47 5.64 -15.78
C TYR A 125 -6.95 5.99 -15.61
N LYS A 126 -7.26 7.25 -15.34
CA LYS A 126 -8.62 7.74 -15.17
C LYS A 126 -9.41 7.64 -16.46
N LYS A 127 -10.52 6.90 -16.43
CA LYS A 127 -11.37 6.65 -17.60
C LYS A 127 -12.47 7.69 -17.77
N ASN A 128 -12.97 8.23 -16.65
CA ASN A 128 -14.09 9.16 -16.65
C ASN A 128 -13.72 10.49 -15.97
N LYS A 129 -13.46 11.51 -16.79
CA LYS A 129 -13.09 12.86 -16.31
C LYS A 129 -14.21 13.59 -15.57
N ASN A 130 -15.46 13.14 -15.67
CA ASN A 130 -16.59 13.75 -15.00
C ASN A 130 -16.77 13.26 -13.55
N LYS A 131 -16.02 12.26 -13.11
CA LYS A 131 -16.03 11.76 -11.73
C LYS A 131 -15.09 12.59 -10.88
N ASN A 132 -15.64 13.16 -9.80
CA ASN A 132 -14.92 14.12 -8.95
C ASN A 132 -14.02 13.47 -7.90
N ILE A 133 -14.24 12.17 -7.60
CA ILE A 133 -13.51 11.42 -6.60
C ILE A 133 -12.86 10.23 -7.29
N THR A 134 -11.54 10.14 -7.17
CA THR A 134 -10.79 8.97 -7.62
C THR A 134 -10.20 8.26 -6.41
N ILE A 135 -10.42 6.96 -6.32
CA ILE A 135 -9.90 6.11 -5.25
C ILE A 135 -8.86 5.18 -5.82
N ASP A 136 -7.65 5.20 -5.28
CA ASP A 136 -6.59 4.25 -5.58
C ASP A 136 -6.81 2.98 -4.74
N LYS A 137 -7.20 1.89 -5.41
CA LYS A 137 -7.48 0.59 -4.75
C LYS A 137 -6.35 -0.39 -5.03
N MET A 138 -5.50 -0.57 -4.05
CA MET A 138 -4.50 -1.63 -3.99
C MET A 138 -4.42 -2.14 -2.55
N PRO A 139 -4.86 -3.38 -2.27
CA PRO A 139 -4.94 -3.88 -0.89
C PRO A 139 -3.65 -3.68 -0.09
N LEU A 140 -2.53 -4.11 -0.63
CA LEU A 140 -1.24 -4.05 0.07
C LEU A 140 -0.59 -2.65 0.13
N ASN A 141 -1.24 -1.58 -0.39
CA ASN A 141 -0.80 -0.21 -0.11
C ASN A 141 -0.82 0.10 1.40
N LEU A 142 -1.48 -0.73 2.21
CA LEU A 142 -1.48 -0.60 3.67
C LEU A 142 -0.06 -0.59 4.29
N VAL A 143 0.94 -1.19 3.64
CA VAL A 143 2.33 -1.18 4.15
C VAL A 143 3.07 0.11 3.81
N HIS A 144 2.49 0.97 2.96
CA HIS A 144 3.06 2.24 2.51
C HIS A 144 2.37 3.47 3.10
N VAL A 145 1.48 3.29 4.08
CA VAL A 145 0.70 4.40 4.67
C VAL A 145 1.60 5.50 5.20
N GLY A 146 2.73 5.15 5.82
CA GLY A 146 3.68 6.14 6.35
C GLY A 146 4.30 7.03 5.28
N GLU A 147 4.78 6.43 4.20
CA GLU A 147 5.29 7.19 3.06
C GLU A 147 4.18 8.00 2.41
N ILE A 148 2.99 7.42 2.24
CA ILE A 148 1.84 8.13 1.67
C ILE A 148 1.53 9.38 2.49
N LEU A 149 1.43 9.27 3.82
CA LEU A 149 1.12 10.40 4.70
C LEU A 149 2.21 11.46 4.69
N ARG A 150 3.48 11.09 4.46
CA ARG A 150 4.56 12.07 4.34
C ARG A 150 4.40 12.97 3.12
N PHE A 151 3.89 12.46 2.00
CA PHE A 151 3.70 13.22 0.76
C PHE A 151 2.26 13.74 0.58
N PHE A 152 1.30 13.13 1.26
CA PHE A 152 -0.13 13.43 1.19
C PHE A 152 -0.73 13.44 2.61
N PRO A 153 -0.44 14.50 3.40
CA PRO A 153 -0.78 14.52 4.83
C PRO A 153 -2.28 14.47 5.13
N ASN A 154 -3.12 14.85 4.15
CA ASN A 154 -4.58 14.78 4.28
C ASN A 154 -5.19 13.60 3.48
N ALA A 155 -4.38 12.61 3.08
CA ALA A 155 -4.87 11.41 2.42
C ALA A 155 -5.94 10.72 3.26
N LYS A 156 -6.97 10.16 2.59
CA LYS A 156 -8.05 9.44 3.27
C LYS A 156 -7.98 7.96 2.93
N PHE A 157 -8.10 7.14 3.96
CA PHE A 157 -8.02 5.69 3.83
C PHE A 157 -9.36 5.05 4.17
N ILE A 158 -9.81 4.16 3.30
CA ILE A 158 -10.90 3.22 3.56
C ILE A 158 -10.24 1.86 3.79
N LEU A 159 -10.30 1.38 5.03
CA LEU A 159 -9.73 0.09 5.41
C LEU A 159 -10.80 -0.99 5.35
N ALA A 160 -10.62 -1.97 4.46
CA ALA A 160 -11.43 -3.17 4.43
C ALA A 160 -10.93 -4.16 5.48
N LEU A 161 -11.73 -4.39 6.51
CA LEU A 161 -11.46 -5.38 7.55
C LEU A 161 -12.37 -6.61 7.41
N ARG A 162 -11.78 -7.77 7.61
CA ARG A 162 -12.46 -9.05 7.70
C ARG A 162 -11.76 -9.90 8.77
N HIS A 163 -12.47 -10.91 9.29
CA HIS A 163 -11.88 -11.80 10.30
C HIS A 163 -10.54 -12.37 9.83
N PRO A 164 -9.47 -12.28 10.64
CA PRO A 164 -8.10 -12.66 10.25
C PRO A 164 -8.00 -14.06 9.65
N TYR A 165 -8.61 -15.06 10.30
CA TYR A 165 -8.59 -16.44 9.81
C TYR A 165 -9.25 -16.60 8.45
N ASP A 166 -10.32 -15.85 8.17
CA ASP A 166 -10.98 -15.87 6.86
C ASP A 166 -10.08 -15.30 5.76
N CYS A 167 -9.37 -14.21 6.06
CA CYS A 167 -8.42 -13.62 5.12
C CYS A 167 -7.25 -14.57 4.85
N VAL A 168 -6.62 -15.07 5.92
CA VAL A 168 -5.45 -15.95 5.84
C VAL A 168 -5.80 -17.24 5.09
N LEU A 169 -6.87 -17.92 5.49
CA LEU A 169 -7.30 -19.16 4.83
C LEU A 169 -7.68 -18.90 3.36
N SER A 170 -8.42 -17.82 3.08
CA SER A 170 -8.80 -17.46 1.70
C SER A 170 -7.58 -17.12 0.84
N CYS A 171 -6.56 -16.45 1.38
CA CYS A 171 -5.31 -16.20 0.66
C CYS A 171 -4.56 -17.50 0.37
N PHE A 172 -4.43 -18.37 1.37
CA PHE A 172 -3.78 -19.68 1.20
C PHE A 172 -4.49 -20.56 0.16
N MET A 173 -5.81 -20.51 0.08
CA MET A 173 -6.61 -21.27 -0.87
C MET A 173 -6.66 -20.67 -2.28
N GLN A 174 -6.36 -19.38 -2.43
CA GLN A 174 -6.44 -18.66 -3.69
C GLN A 174 -5.20 -18.90 -4.55
N ASN A 175 -5.41 -19.07 -5.85
CA ASN A 175 -4.34 -19.09 -6.83
C ASN A 175 -4.04 -17.66 -7.31
N PHE A 176 -2.96 -17.07 -6.80
CA PHE A 176 -2.49 -15.75 -7.22
C PHE A 176 -1.43 -15.84 -8.30
N MET A 177 -1.35 -14.80 -9.14
CA MET A 177 -0.15 -14.58 -9.94
C MET A 177 1.02 -14.25 -9.00
N LEU A 178 2.13 -14.96 -9.15
CA LEU A 178 3.24 -14.88 -8.21
C LEU A 178 4.02 -13.57 -8.36
N ASN A 179 4.26 -12.96 -7.21
CA ASN A 179 5.24 -11.91 -6.98
C ASN A 179 5.80 -12.09 -5.57
N HIS A 180 6.71 -11.22 -5.13
CA HIS A 180 7.36 -11.33 -3.81
C HIS A 180 6.36 -11.35 -2.63
N ALA A 181 5.24 -10.64 -2.73
CA ALA A 181 4.19 -10.67 -1.70
C ALA A 181 3.36 -11.96 -1.78
N MET A 182 2.83 -12.29 -2.97
CA MET A 182 1.92 -13.43 -3.18
C MET A 182 2.59 -14.78 -2.96
N ALA A 183 3.91 -14.87 -3.10
CA ALA A 183 4.67 -16.10 -2.79
C ALA A 183 4.57 -16.50 -1.30
N ASN A 184 4.23 -15.59 -0.41
CA ASN A 184 3.97 -15.91 1.00
C ASN A 184 2.63 -16.63 1.21
N PHE A 185 1.70 -16.58 0.26
CA PHE A 185 0.40 -17.25 0.36
C PHE A 185 0.44 -18.75 -0.02
N LEU A 186 1.59 -19.25 -0.41
CA LEU A 186 1.79 -20.67 -0.75
C LEU A 186 1.88 -21.58 0.49
N ASN A 187 2.14 -21.00 1.65
CA ASN A 187 2.24 -21.69 2.92
C ASN A 187 1.37 -20.96 3.95
N LEU A 188 0.65 -21.72 4.79
CA LEU A 188 -0.27 -21.14 5.76
C LEU A 188 0.43 -20.31 6.83
N ASP A 189 1.56 -20.80 7.34
CA ASP A 189 2.34 -20.10 8.38
C ASP A 189 2.95 -18.80 7.83
N ASP A 190 3.43 -18.82 6.59
CA ASP A 190 3.93 -17.61 5.92
C ASP A 190 2.81 -16.61 5.66
N THR A 191 1.61 -17.09 5.29
CA THR A 191 0.42 -16.24 5.11
C THR A 191 0.03 -15.56 6.42
N LEU A 192 -0.02 -16.33 7.51
CA LEU A 192 -0.34 -15.81 8.84
C LEU A 192 0.69 -14.76 9.29
N LYS A 193 1.96 -15.08 9.11
CA LYS A 193 3.07 -14.17 9.45
C LYS A 193 3.03 -12.87 8.64
N LEU A 194 2.70 -12.95 7.34
CA LEU A 194 2.56 -11.76 6.52
C LEU A 194 1.34 -10.94 6.94
N TYR A 195 0.21 -11.58 7.29
CA TYR A 195 -0.97 -10.90 7.80
C TYR A 195 -0.63 -10.10 9.06
N ASP A 196 -0.05 -10.75 10.08
CA ASP A 196 0.32 -10.11 11.34
C ASP A 196 1.27 -8.92 11.10
N LEU A 197 2.29 -9.13 10.29
CA LEU A 197 3.29 -8.12 10.00
C LEU A 197 2.70 -6.90 9.27
N THR A 198 1.83 -7.10 8.28
CA THR A 198 1.22 -6.01 7.52
C THR A 198 0.21 -5.23 8.35
N MET A 199 -0.61 -5.92 9.17
CA MET A 199 -1.58 -5.26 10.04
C MET A 199 -0.87 -4.50 11.17
N SER A 200 0.20 -5.05 11.74
CA SER A 200 1.04 -4.33 12.71
C SER A 200 1.66 -3.07 12.09
N CYS A 201 2.19 -3.18 10.86
CA CYS A 201 2.73 -2.02 10.15
C CYS A 201 1.69 -0.90 10.01
N LEU A 202 0.46 -1.22 9.63
CA LEU A 202 -0.62 -0.25 9.52
C LEU A 202 -0.95 0.40 10.88
N LEU A 203 -1.10 -0.41 11.95
CA LEU A 203 -1.47 0.09 13.28
C LEU A 203 -0.45 1.10 13.78
N TYR A 204 0.83 0.75 13.80
CA TYR A 204 1.87 1.64 14.29
C TYR A 204 2.04 2.90 13.43
N THR A 205 1.77 2.82 12.13
CA THR A 205 1.82 3.99 11.26
C THR A 205 0.63 4.92 11.47
N SER A 206 -0.57 4.39 11.71
CA SER A 206 -1.76 5.20 11.95
C SER A 206 -1.72 5.91 13.31
N ASP A 207 -1.28 5.21 14.36
CA ASP A 207 -1.14 5.81 15.71
C ASP A 207 -0.13 6.97 15.69
N ALA A 208 1.01 6.79 15.01
CA ALA A 208 1.99 7.87 14.86
C ALA A 208 1.46 9.09 14.06
N ALA A 209 0.50 8.87 13.16
CA ALA A 209 -0.13 9.94 12.39
C ALA A 209 -1.23 10.68 13.18
N ASP A 210 -1.99 9.97 14.01
CA ASP A 210 -3.07 10.56 14.84
C ASP A 210 -2.50 11.45 15.95
N ASP A 211 -1.37 11.10 16.54
CA ASP A 211 -0.69 11.91 17.56
C ASP A 211 -0.06 13.21 17.01
N GLY A 212 0.14 13.30 15.70
CA GLY A 212 0.75 14.46 15.02
C GLY A 212 -0.21 15.33 14.20
N LEU A 213 -1.49 14.94 14.07
CA LEU A 213 -2.48 15.57 13.18
C LEU A 213 -3.76 16.01 13.91
N CYS A 214 -3.71 16.21 15.23
CA CYS A 214 -4.78 16.87 15.98
C CYS A 214 -4.69 18.37 15.90
#